data_20736d1452b22630b3c338b511b548c7
#
_entry.id   20736d1452b22630b3c338b511b548c7
#
_cell.length_a   1.000
_cell.length_b   1.000
_cell.length_c   1.000
_cell.angle_alpha   90.00
_cell.angle_beta   90.00
_cell.angle_gamma   90.00
#
_symmetry.space_group_name_H-M   'P 1'
#
loop_
_entity.id
_entity.type
_entity.pdbx_description
1 polymer ?
#
loop_
_entity_poly.entity_id
_entity_poly.type
_entity_poly.pdbx_seq_one_letter_code
_entity_poly.pdbx_strand_id
1 'polypeptide(L)'
;MRSLVVGASGGIGAALVSALALRGEVVGLSRRGDGLDVTDEASVAAALGRLEGVFDLVVVATGALVIGGVGPEKSLRAVSAEGLAAQFALNAIGPALVIKHGLRLLPRDRVAKMAVLSARVGSIGDNSLGGWYGYRAAKAASNQLLRTASVEATRTHPQSVLVAMHPGTVETAFAPAQRAGHPAMPPAEAAGHLLAVLDGLGPADTGGFYDWQGKVVPW
;
A
#
# COMPACT_ATOMS: atom_id res chain seq x y z
N MET A 1 -15.05 -12.08 -9.14
CA MET A 1 -13.76 -11.65 -8.58
C MET A 1 -13.90 -11.58 -7.07
N ARG A 2 -12.90 -12.04 -6.32
CA ARG A 2 -12.87 -11.93 -4.86
C ARG A 2 -11.69 -11.05 -4.43
N SER A 3 -11.95 -10.01 -3.65
CA SER A 3 -10.95 -8.99 -3.32
C SER A 3 -10.80 -8.80 -1.83
N LEU A 4 -9.56 -8.48 -1.38
CA LEU A 4 -9.24 -8.12 -0.01
C LEU A 4 -8.66 -6.70 0.02
N VAL A 5 -9.19 -5.84 0.88
CA VAL A 5 -8.65 -4.50 1.12
C VAL A 5 -8.20 -4.40 2.58
N VAL A 6 -6.92 -4.30 2.82
CA VAL A 6 -6.32 -4.05 4.13
C VAL A 6 -6.14 -2.54 4.31
N GLY A 7 -6.76 -1.97 5.34
CA GLY A 7 -6.90 -0.52 5.51
C GLY A 7 -8.24 0.02 4.99
N ALA A 8 -9.27 -0.81 4.99
CA ALA A 8 -10.60 -0.54 4.43
C ALA A 8 -11.33 0.67 5.04
N SER A 9 -10.97 1.12 6.25
CA SER A 9 -11.56 2.31 6.89
C SER A 9 -10.89 3.64 6.50
N GLY A 10 -9.76 3.60 5.77
CA GLY A 10 -9.09 4.80 5.26
C GLY A 10 -9.79 5.38 4.03
N GLY A 11 -9.52 6.64 3.68
CA GLY A 11 -10.19 7.31 2.56
C GLY A 11 -10.08 6.54 1.23
N ILE A 12 -8.87 6.15 0.82
CA ILE A 12 -8.65 5.36 -0.40
C ILE A 12 -9.17 3.93 -0.21
N GLY A 13 -8.92 3.31 0.96
CA GLY A 13 -9.36 1.96 1.26
C GLY A 13 -10.88 1.80 1.18
N ALA A 14 -11.64 2.73 1.76
CA ALA A 14 -13.10 2.72 1.69
C ALA A 14 -13.61 2.90 0.25
N ALA A 15 -12.97 3.78 -0.53
CA ALA A 15 -13.32 3.97 -1.93
C ALA A 15 -13.03 2.72 -2.76
N LEU A 16 -11.91 2.03 -2.49
CA LEU A 16 -11.59 0.75 -3.13
C LEU A 16 -12.62 -0.33 -2.78
N VAL A 17 -13.03 -0.43 -1.51
CA VAL A 17 -14.10 -1.36 -1.11
C VAL A 17 -15.38 -1.10 -1.90
N SER A 18 -15.81 0.16 -1.98
CA SER A 18 -17.01 0.54 -2.73
C SER A 18 -16.91 0.20 -4.22
N ALA A 19 -15.78 0.50 -4.86
CA ALA A 19 -15.58 0.22 -6.28
C ALA A 19 -15.49 -1.29 -6.57
N LEU A 20 -14.82 -2.05 -5.71
CA LEU A 20 -14.65 -3.50 -5.86
C LEU A 20 -15.94 -4.27 -5.58
N ALA A 21 -16.83 -3.76 -4.71
CA ALA A 21 -18.13 -4.35 -4.47
C ALA A 21 -19.00 -4.43 -5.73
N LEU A 22 -18.77 -3.55 -6.72
CA LEU A 22 -19.43 -3.62 -8.03
C LEU A 22 -18.86 -4.72 -8.93
N ARG A 23 -17.70 -5.30 -8.57
CA ARG A 23 -16.97 -6.31 -9.35
C ARG A 23 -17.07 -7.73 -8.75
N GLY A 24 -17.55 -7.86 -7.51
CA GLY A 24 -17.71 -9.16 -6.82
C GLY A 24 -17.59 -9.07 -5.31
N GLU A 25 -17.20 -10.17 -4.68
CA GLU A 25 -17.04 -10.24 -3.22
C GLU A 25 -15.84 -9.41 -2.76
N VAL A 26 -16.04 -8.62 -1.71
CA VAL A 26 -14.99 -7.80 -1.09
C VAL A 26 -14.93 -8.06 0.41
N VAL A 27 -13.75 -8.39 0.90
CA VAL A 27 -13.42 -8.43 2.32
C VAL A 27 -12.61 -7.18 2.66
N GLY A 28 -13.08 -6.36 3.61
CA GLY A 28 -12.38 -5.21 4.12
C GLY A 28 -11.85 -5.48 5.52
N LEU A 29 -10.55 -5.26 5.75
CA LEU A 29 -9.95 -5.34 7.09
C LEU A 29 -9.41 -3.98 7.51
N SER A 30 -9.63 -3.62 8.78
CA SER A 30 -9.20 -2.35 9.36
C SER A 30 -8.93 -2.46 10.84
N ARG A 31 -8.18 -1.48 11.38
CA ARG A 31 -7.93 -1.41 12.82
C ARG A 31 -9.22 -1.16 13.62
N ARG A 32 -10.11 -0.30 13.10
CA ARG A 32 -11.37 0.05 13.79
C ARG A 32 -12.42 -1.03 13.73
N GLY A 33 -12.56 -1.71 12.57
CA GLY A 33 -13.60 -2.73 12.37
C GLY A 33 -13.19 -4.10 12.89
N ASP A 34 -11.93 -4.46 12.70
CA ASP A 34 -11.47 -5.85 12.82
C ASP A 34 -10.33 -6.01 13.84
N GLY A 35 -9.89 -4.93 14.46
CA GLY A 35 -8.75 -4.91 15.37
C GLY A 35 -7.39 -5.16 14.69
N LEU A 36 -7.32 -5.06 13.36
CA LEU A 36 -6.08 -5.31 12.64
C LEU A 36 -5.10 -4.15 12.82
N ASP A 37 -4.10 -4.33 13.68
CA ASP A 37 -2.95 -3.44 13.77
C ASP A 37 -1.80 -3.99 12.93
N VAL A 38 -1.46 -3.31 11.85
CA VAL A 38 -0.37 -3.74 10.95
C VAL A 38 1.02 -3.55 11.54
N THR A 39 1.15 -2.84 12.66
CA THR A 39 2.41 -2.69 13.38
C THR A 39 2.69 -3.83 14.37
N ASP A 40 1.70 -4.71 14.57
CA ASP A 40 1.79 -5.92 15.40
C ASP A 40 1.64 -7.16 14.51
N GLU A 41 2.71 -7.95 14.41
CA GLU A 41 2.72 -9.17 13.59
C GLU A 41 1.68 -10.20 14.05
N ALA A 42 1.47 -10.36 15.37
CA ALA A 42 0.48 -11.29 15.89
C ALA A 42 -0.93 -10.89 15.45
N SER A 43 -1.24 -9.60 15.46
CA SER A 43 -2.49 -9.05 14.95
C SER A 43 -2.68 -9.34 13.46
N VAL A 44 -1.63 -9.10 12.65
CA VAL A 44 -1.67 -9.39 11.20
C VAL A 44 -1.88 -10.88 10.94
N ALA A 45 -1.10 -11.74 11.60
CA ALA A 45 -1.19 -13.19 11.46
C ALA A 45 -2.59 -13.70 11.85
N ALA A 46 -3.13 -13.23 12.95
CA ALA A 46 -4.47 -13.62 13.41
C ALA A 46 -5.58 -13.15 12.45
N ALA A 47 -5.53 -11.88 12.00
CA ALA A 47 -6.55 -11.33 11.12
C ALA A 47 -6.55 -12.02 9.74
N LEU A 48 -5.39 -12.15 9.11
CA LEU A 48 -5.28 -12.82 7.81
C LEU A 48 -5.47 -14.33 7.95
N GLY A 49 -5.03 -14.93 9.09
CA GLY A 49 -5.16 -16.36 9.37
C GLY A 49 -6.61 -16.87 9.37
N ARG A 50 -7.57 -16.02 9.73
CA ARG A 50 -9.01 -16.34 9.72
C ARG A 50 -9.64 -16.34 8.32
N LEU A 51 -8.94 -15.80 7.32
CA LEU A 51 -9.46 -15.75 5.96
C LEU A 51 -9.28 -17.09 5.26
N GLU A 52 -10.37 -17.61 4.73
CA GLU A 52 -10.41 -18.84 3.96
C GLU A 52 -10.45 -18.56 2.45
N GLY A 53 -9.99 -19.54 1.66
CA GLY A 53 -9.96 -19.46 0.21
C GLY A 53 -8.89 -18.49 -0.31
N VAL A 54 -9.02 -18.10 -1.56
CA VAL A 54 -8.07 -17.22 -2.26
C VAL A 54 -8.73 -15.97 -2.78
N PHE A 55 -7.94 -14.94 -3.02
CA PHE A 55 -8.35 -13.64 -3.55
C PHE A 55 -7.68 -13.37 -4.89
N ASP A 56 -8.44 -12.84 -5.83
CA ASP A 56 -7.93 -12.42 -7.14
C ASP A 56 -7.19 -11.08 -7.05
N LEU A 57 -7.56 -10.26 -6.05
CA LEU A 57 -6.90 -8.98 -5.77
C LEU A 57 -6.79 -8.74 -4.26
N VAL A 58 -5.59 -8.41 -3.82
CA VAL A 58 -5.31 -7.93 -2.45
C VAL A 58 -4.76 -6.51 -2.56
N VAL A 59 -5.35 -5.54 -1.87
CA VAL A 59 -4.84 -4.17 -1.81
C VAL A 59 -4.48 -3.81 -0.38
N VAL A 60 -3.21 -3.43 -0.16
CA VAL A 60 -2.70 -2.94 1.12
C VAL A 60 -2.74 -1.41 1.08
N ALA A 61 -3.81 -0.84 1.64
CA ALA A 61 -4.09 0.59 1.66
C ALA A 61 -3.81 1.23 3.04
N THR A 62 -2.89 0.63 3.80
CA THR A 62 -2.45 1.14 5.11
C THR A 62 -1.34 2.17 4.98
N GLY A 63 -1.24 3.06 5.96
CA GLY A 63 -0.18 4.04 6.08
C GLY A 63 -0.67 5.35 6.69
N ALA A 64 0.26 6.15 7.18
CA ALA A 64 0.00 7.52 7.64
C ALA A 64 1.24 8.39 7.44
N LEU A 65 1.00 9.68 7.16
CA LEU A 65 2.04 10.70 7.11
C LEU A 65 2.30 11.28 8.51
N VAL A 66 1.23 11.47 9.28
CA VAL A 66 1.26 11.98 10.65
C VAL A 66 1.02 10.80 11.59
N ILE A 67 1.95 10.52 12.49
CA ILE A 67 1.89 9.42 13.45
C ILE A 67 2.07 9.99 14.85
N GLY A 68 1.14 9.66 15.77
CA GLY A 68 1.18 10.17 17.15
C GLY A 68 1.13 11.70 17.24
N GLY A 69 0.52 12.38 16.27
CA GLY A 69 0.50 13.85 16.20
C GLY A 69 1.77 14.48 15.62
N VAL A 70 2.80 13.69 15.31
CA VAL A 70 4.07 14.15 14.72
C VAL A 70 3.96 14.08 13.20
N GLY A 71 4.11 15.23 12.54
CA GLY A 71 4.13 15.36 11.09
C GLY A 71 5.49 15.08 10.48
N PRO A 72 5.59 15.04 9.15
CA PRO A 72 6.83 14.73 8.46
C PRO A 72 7.89 15.83 8.67
N GLU A 73 9.14 15.43 8.81
CA GLU A 73 10.28 16.27 9.09
C GLU A 73 10.59 17.19 7.90
N LYS A 74 10.69 18.50 8.14
CA LYS A 74 11.03 19.51 7.13
C LYS A 74 12.55 19.74 7.00
N SER A 75 13.34 19.31 7.98
CA SER A 75 14.79 19.46 7.99
C SER A 75 15.46 18.29 8.71
N LEU A 76 16.75 18.08 8.45
CA LEU A 76 17.55 17.05 9.12
C LEU A 76 17.57 17.22 10.65
N ARG A 77 17.49 18.46 11.14
CA ARG A 77 17.45 18.75 12.59
C ARG A 77 16.20 18.24 13.29
N ALA A 78 15.12 18.01 12.54
CA ALA A 78 13.86 17.50 13.08
C ALA A 78 13.79 15.97 13.10
N VAL A 79 14.80 15.27 12.55
CA VAL A 79 14.85 13.81 12.52
C VAL A 79 15.12 13.28 13.93
N SER A 80 14.28 12.32 14.37
CA SER A 80 14.48 11.59 15.62
C SER A 80 14.39 10.09 15.41
N ALA A 81 15.04 9.31 16.27
CA ALA A 81 15.01 7.86 16.21
C ALA A 81 13.58 7.32 16.37
N GLU A 82 12.80 7.89 17.29
CA GLU A 82 11.41 7.52 17.56
C GLU A 82 10.51 7.82 16.34
N GLY A 83 10.68 8.99 15.70
CA GLY A 83 9.93 9.37 14.52
C GLY A 83 10.22 8.42 13.34
N LEU A 84 11.51 8.11 13.12
CA LEU A 84 11.91 7.14 12.10
C LEU A 84 11.32 5.76 12.40
N ALA A 85 11.46 5.25 13.63
CA ALA A 85 10.92 3.94 14.01
C ALA A 85 9.42 3.85 13.81
N ALA A 86 8.65 4.88 14.19
CA ALA A 86 7.21 4.93 13.98
C ALA A 86 6.83 4.91 12.50
N GLN A 87 7.54 5.70 11.67
CA GLN A 87 7.32 5.72 10.22
C GLN A 87 7.63 4.35 9.58
N PHE A 88 8.72 3.70 9.98
CA PHE A 88 9.08 2.37 9.48
C PHE A 88 8.08 1.31 9.94
N ALA A 89 7.68 1.31 11.21
CA ALA A 89 6.71 0.34 11.73
C ALA A 89 5.42 0.32 10.89
N LEU A 90 4.83 1.51 10.65
CA LEU A 90 3.55 1.60 9.96
C LEU A 90 3.66 1.53 8.43
N ASN A 91 4.64 2.23 7.83
CA ASN A 91 4.68 2.44 6.38
C ASN A 91 5.61 1.48 5.62
N ALA A 92 6.46 0.71 6.33
CA ALA A 92 7.34 -0.29 5.74
C ALA A 92 7.09 -1.69 6.29
N ILE A 93 7.23 -1.87 7.60
CA ILE A 93 7.10 -3.18 8.25
C ILE A 93 5.67 -3.68 8.13
N GLY A 94 4.68 -2.84 8.42
CA GLY A 94 3.27 -3.21 8.32
C GLY A 94 2.88 -3.80 6.96
N PRO A 95 3.12 -3.11 5.83
CA PRO A 95 2.92 -3.68 4.50
C PRO A 95 3.67 -4.99 4.26
N ALA A 96 4.93 -5.11 4.73
CA ALA A 96 5.71 -6.33 4.58
C ALA A 96 5.10 -7.51 5.35
N LEU A 97 4.58 -7.28 6.55
CA LEU A 97 3.87 -8.30 7.34
C LEU A 97 2.56 -8.74 6.63
N VAL A 98 1.84 -7.79 6.02
CA VAL A 98 0.66 -8.13 5.22
C VAL A 98 1.05 -8.98 4.00
N ILE A 99 2.15 -8.67 3.30
CA ILE A 99 2.66 -9.50 2.21
C ILE A 99 3.01 -10.89 2.73
N LYS A 100 3.78 -10.98 3.83
CA LYS A 100 4.21 -12.27 4.44
C LYS A 100 3.03 -13.19 4.73
N HIS A 101 2.02 -12.70 5.44
CA HIS A 101 0.87 -13.51 5.85
C HIS A 101 -0.23 -13.59 4.78
N GLY A 102 -0.23 -12.66 3.82
CA GLY A 102 -1.22 -12.56 2.75
C GLY A 102 -0.87 -13.31 1.47
N LEU A 103 0.42 -13.61 1.21
CA LEU A 103 0.83 -14.29 -0.03
C LEU A 103 0.10 -15.63 -0.23
N ARG A 104 -0.14 -16.39 0.84
CA ARG A 104 -0.91 -17.64 0.81
C ARG A 104 -2.34 -17.49 0.33
N LEU A 105 -2.89 -16.27 0.40
CA LEU A 105 -4.25 -15.94 -0.03
C LEU A 105 -4.34 -15.67 -1.54
N LEU A 106 -3.23 -15.66 -2.26
CA LEU A 106 -3.23 -15.61 -3.73
C LEU A 106 -3.31 -17.04 -4.30
N PRO A 107 -4.06 -17.25 -5.40
CA PRO A 107 -4.03 -18.52 -6.13
C PRO A 107 -2.65 -18.74 -6.75
N ARG A 108 -2.27 -20.02 -6.90
CA ARG A 108 -0.99 -20.43 -7.50
C ARG A 108 -1.09 -20.73 -8.99
N ASP A 109 -2.29 -20.98 -9.48
CA ASP A 109 -2.61 -21.55 -10.79
C ASP A 109 -3.14 -20.52 -11.80
N ARG A 110 -3.44 -19.31 -11.35
CA ARG A 110 -3.95 -18.24 -12.21
C ARG A 110 -3.44 -16.87 -11.77
N VAL A 111 -3.61 -15.89 -12.64
CA VAL A 111 -3.23 -14.50 -12.35
C VAL A 111 -4.01 -13.96 -11.16
N ALA A 112 -3.28 -13.46 -10.19
CA ALA A 112 -3.82 -12.70 -9.06
C ALA A 112 -2.85 -11.59 -8.68
N LYS A 113 -3.34 -10.54 -8.05
CA LYS A 113 -2.58 -9.32 -7.83
C LYS A 113 -2.54 -8.93 -6.37
N MET A 114 -1.39 -8.46 -5.92
CA MET A 114 -1.23 -7.82 -4.61
C MET A 114 -0.62 -6.45 -4.83
N ALA A 115 -1.37 -5.39 -4.52
CA ALA A 115 -0.93 -4.02 -4.64
C ALA A 115 -0.69 -3.41 -3.26
N VAL A 116 0.47 -2.78 -3.07
CA VAL A 116 0.76 -2.00 -1.86
C VAL A 116 0.74 -0.52 -2.21
N LEU A 117 -0.08 0.26 -1.51
CA LEU A 117 -0.08 1.70 -1.70
C LEU A 117 1.22 2.30 -1.16
N SER A 118 2.03 2.75 -2.09
CA SER A 118 3.25 3.50 -1.86
C SER A 118 3.03 4.99 -2.10
N ALA A 119 4.09 5.73 -2.27
CA ALA A 119 4.06 7.14 -2.59
C ALA A 119 5.26 7.48 -3.49
N ARG A 120 5.07 8.40 -4.46
CA ARG A 120 6.15 8.86 -5.34
C ARG A 120 7.37 9.35 -4.56
N VAL A 121 7.14 9.95 -3.40
CA VAL A 121 8.23 10.38 -2.49
C VAL A 121 9.09 9.23 -1.93
N GLY A 122 8.67 7.97 -2.07
CA GLY A 122 9.46 6.78 -1.78
C GLY A 122 10.45 6.41 -2.88
N SER A 123 10.41 7.08 -4.04
CA SER A 123 11.43 6.96 -5.08
C SER A 123 12.70 7.68 -4.66
N ILE A 124 13.83 6.99 -4.64
CA ILE A 124 15.14 7.58 -4.37
C ILE A 124 15.59 8.39 -5.58
N GLY A 125 15.41 7.84 -6.79
CA GLY A 125 15.81 8.48 -8.04
C GLY A 125 15.02 9.75 -8.38
N ASP A 126 13.76 9.85 -7.93
CA ASP A 126 12.89 11.02 -8.17
C ASP A 126 12.96 12.07 -7.04
N ASN A 127 13.85 11.88 -6.06
CA ASN A 127 13.95 12.77 -4.89
C ASN A 127 14.77 14.03 -5.18
N SER A 128 14.14 15.07 -5.72
CA SER A 128 14.74 16.39 -5.92
C SER A 128 14.32 17.43 -4.86
N LEU A 129 13.25 17.18 -4.10
CA LEU A 129 12.68 18.15 -3.17
C LEU A 129 13.18 18.02 -1.73
N GLY A 130 13.66 16.84 -1.32
CA GLY A 130 14.06 16.57 0.06
C GLY A 130 12.91 16.63 1.07
N GLY A 131 13.25 16.79 2.36
CA GLY A 131 12.27 16.78 3.45
C GLY A 131 11.60 15.41 3.66
N TRP A 132 10.72 15.30 4.65
CA TRP A 132 9.92 14.10 4.97
C TRP A 132 10.77 12.84 5.14
N TYR A 133 11.89 12.98 5.82
CA TYR A 133 12.94 11.96 5.91
C TYR A 133 12.39 10.58 6.29
N GLY A 134 11.67 10.50 7.39
CA GLY A 134 11.10 9.24 7.89
C GLY A 134 10.10 8.63 6.92
N TYR A 135 9.18 9.43 6.39
CA TYR A 135 8.16 8.94 5.47
C TYR A 135 8.75 8.49 4.12
N ARG A 136 9.67 9.29 3.52
CA ARG A 136 10.37 8.90 2.29
C ARG A 136 11.15 7.60 2.48
N ALA A 137 11.95 7.53 3.54
CA ALA A 137 12.76 6.35 3.84
C ALA A 137 11.88 5.10 4.08
N ALA A 138 10.78 5.23 4.82
CA ALA A 138 9.86 4.13 5.06
C ALA A 138 9.15 3.66 3.77
N LYS A 139 8.76 4.57 2.87
CA LYS A 139 8.15 4.19 1.59
C LYS A 139 9.18 3.58 0.63
N ALA A 140 10.44 4.05 0.61
CA ALA A 140 11.53 3.40 -0.11
C ALA A 140 11.79 1.98 0.42
N ALA A 141 11.81 1.81 1.74
CA ALA A 141 11.95 0.49 2.37
C ALA A 141 10.77 -0.43 2.03
N SER A 142 9.54 0.07 2.06
CA SER A 142 8.35 -0.68 1.63
C SER A 142 8.47 -1.15 0.17
N ASN A 143 8.94 -0.28 -0.71
CA ASN A 143 9.18 -0.58 -2.12
C ASN A 143 10.24 -1.71 -2.26
N GLN A 144 11.36 -1.61 -1.53
CA GLN A 144 12.40 -2.64 -1.55
C GLN A 144 11.90 -3.98 -1.01
N LEU A 145 11.15 -3.99 0.10
CA LEU A 145 10.59 -5.20 0.69
C LEU A 145 9.60 -5.87 -0.28
N LEU A 146 8.72 -5.09 -0.91
CA LEU A 146 7.81 -5.60 -1.94
C LEU A 146 8.57 -6.16 -3.15
N ARG A 147 9.57 -5.44 -3.65
CA ARG A 147 10.40 -5.92 -4.78
C ARG A 147 11.07 -7.25 -4.45
N THR A 148 11.65 -7.39 -3.27
CA THR A 148 12.26 -8.64 -2.81
C THR A 148 11.22 -9.76 -2.71
N ALA A 149 10.07 -9.48 -2.10
CA ALA A 149 8.99 -10.45 -1.98
C ALA A 149 8.43 -10.88 -3.34
N SER A 150 8.37 -9.98 -4.33
CA SER A 150 7.92 -10.32 -5.68
C SER A 150 8.84 -11.35 -6.36
N VAL A 151 10.16 -11.21 -6.19
CA VAL A 151 11.14 -12.18 -6.72
C VAL A 151 10.98 -13.55 -6.04
N GLU A 152 10.74 -13.57 -4.73
CA GLU A 152 10.50 -14.82 -4.00
C GLU A 152 9.18 -15.46 -4.41
N ALA A 153 8.12 -14.67 -4.54
CA ALA A 153 6.78 -15.13 -4.87
C ALA A 153 6.73 -15.86 -6.22
N THR A 154 7.56 -15.51 -7.20
CA THR A 154 7.58 -16.20 -8.50
C THR A 154 7.89 -17.68 -8.40
N ARG A 155 8.54 -18.14 -7.32
CA ARG A 155 8.88 -19.56 -7.09
C ARG A 155 7.67 -20.40 -6.68
N THR A 156 6.69 -19.80 -6.03
CA THR A 156 5.51 -20.48 -5.47
C THR A 156 4.18 -20.03 -6.08
N HIS A 157 4.15 -18.82 -6.60
CA HIS A 157 3.00 -18.16 -7.22
C HIS A 157 3.43 -17.50 -8.55
N PRO A 158 3.80 -18.29 -9.57
CA PRO A 158 4.45 -17.78 -10.79
C PRO A 158 3.60 -16.82 -11.61
N GLN A 159 2.28 -16.82 -11.39
CA GLN A 159 1.36 -15.91 -12.05
C GLN A 159 0.93 -14.73 -11.17
N SER A 160 1.51 -14.60 -9.97
CA SER A 160 1.18 -13.46 -9.09
C SER A 160 1.87 -12.18 -9.54
N VAL A 161 1.15 -11.06 -9.36
CA VAL A 161 1.61 -9.70 -9.67
C VAL A 161 1.66 -8.90 -8.38
N LEU A 162 2.86 -8.73 -7.81
CA LEU A 162 3.09 -7.90 -6.63
C LEU A 162 3.62 -6.55 -7.08
N VAL A 163 2.91 -5.45 -6.81
CA VAL A 163 3.29 -4.12 -7.28
C VAL A 163 3.11 -3.03 -6.22
N ALA A 164 3.99 -2.03 -6.27
CA ALA A 164 3.83 -0.79 -5.53
C ALA A 164 3.03 0.21 -6.38
N MET A 165 2.07 0.93 -5.74
CA MET A 165 1.20 1.86 -6.42
C MET A 165 1.22 3.23 -5.75
N HIS A 166 1.54 4.30 -6.52
CA HIS A 166 1.34 5.67 -6.06
C HIS A 166 -0.06 6.15 -6.46
N PRO A 167 -0.95 6.46 -5.49
CA PRO A 167 -2.35 6.81 -5.77
C PRO A 167 -2.56 8.24 -6.29
N GLY A 168 -1.49 9.04 -6.45
CA GLY A 168 -1.61 10.48 -6.67
C GLY A 168 -1.85 11.24 -5.35
N THR A 169 -2.17 12.52 -5.46
CA THR A 169 -2.61 13.33 -4.31
C THR A 169 -4.12 13.19 -4.16
N VAL A 170 -4.56 12.65 -3.02
CA VAL A 170 -5.96 12.26 -2.79
C VAL A 170 -6.55 13.03 -1.62
N GLU A 171 -7.80 13.48 -1.74
CA GLU A 171 -8.57 14.20 -0.72
C GLU A 171 -8.97 13.29 0.43
N THR A 172 -8.06 13.08 1.38
CA THR A 172 -8.28 12.25 2.56
C THR A 172 -7.79 12.95 3.83
N ALA A 173 -8.10 12.38 4.98
CA ALA A 173 -7.54 12.82 6.26
C ALA A 173 -6.03 12.51 6.41
N PHE A 174 -5.41 11.86 5.44
CA PHE A 174 -4.01 11.45 5.48
C PHE A 174 -3.02 12.63 5.62
N ALA A 175 -3.24 13.71 4.88
CA ALA A 175 -2.31 14.85 4.82
C ALA A 175 -3.02 16.19 4.56
N PRO A 176 -3.98 16.61 5.39
CA PRO A 176 -4.78 17.82 5.10
C PRO A 176 -3.93 19.09 5.06
N ALA A 177 -2.96 19.25 5.94
CA ALA A 177 -2.08 20.42 6.01
C ALA A 177 -1.03 20.48 4.89
N GLN A 178 -0.63 19.33 4.33
CA GLN A 178 0.38 19.24 3.27
C GLN A 178 -0.20 19.38 1.86
N ARG A 179 -1.53 19.41 1.73
CA ARG A 179 -2.24 19.58 0.44
C ARG A 179 -2.40 21.02 0.00
N ALA A 180 -2.10 21.99 0.88
CA ALA A 180 -2.28 23.41 0.58
C ALA A 180 -1.60 23.80 -0.75
N GLY A 181 -2.39 24.19 -1.75
CA GLY A 181 -1.91 24.60 -3.06
C GLY A 181 -1.66 23.49 -4.09
N HIS A 182 -1.86 22.19 -3.75
CA HIS A 182 -1.76 21.11 -4.71
C HIS A 182 -3.14 20.56 -5.10
N PRO A 183 -3.43 20.40 -6.41
CA PRO A 183 -4.64 19.72 -6.85
C PRO A 183 -4.71 18.32 -6.27
N ALA A 184 -5.84 17.95 -5.70
CA ALA A 184 -6.07 16.62 -5.15
C ALA A 184 -7.35 16.05 -5.76
N MET A 185 -7.35 14.75 -6.05
CA MET A 185 -8.50 14.06 -6.61
C MET A 185 -9.37 13.45 -5.51
N PRO A 186 -10.67 13.29 -5.72
CA PRO A 186 -11.55 12.55 -4.81
C PRO A 186 -11.09 11.09 -4.63
N PRO A 187 -11.30 10.46 -3.44
CA PRO A 187 -10.93 9.08 -3.21
C PRO A 187 -11.55 8.08 -4.20
N ALA A 188 -12.78 8.31 -4.64
CA ALA A 188 -13.45 7.46 -5.61
C ALA A 188 -12.76 7.47 -6.99
N GLU A 189 -12.30 8.65 -7.43
CA GLU A 189 -11.53 8.81 -8.66
C GLU A 189 -10.18 8.11 -8.56
N ALA A 190 -9.46 8.31 -7.44
CA ALA A 190 -8.20 7.63 -7.18
C ALA A 190 -8.36 6.09 -7.18
N ALA A 191 -9.42 5.58 -6.56
CA ALA A 191 -9.71 4.14 -6.57
C ALA A 191 -9.97 3.63 -7.99
N GLY A 192 -10.73 4.38 -8.81
CA GLY A 192 -10.96 4.04 -10.21
C GLY A 192 -9.68 3.95 -11.02
N HIS A 193 -8.80 4.94 -10.89
CA HIS A 193 -7.50 4.96 -11.58
C HIS A 193 -6.61 3.78 -11.15
N LEU A 194 -6.49 3.53 -9.83
CA LEU A 194 -5.70 2.42 -9.31
C LEU A 194 -6.19 1.08 -9.86
N LEU A 195 -7.50 0.86 -9.88
CA LEU A 195 -8.08 -0.38 -10.40
C LEU A 195 -7.88 -0.51 -11.92
N ALA A 196 -8.01 0.57 -12.69
CA ALA A 196 -7.75 0.57 -14.12
C ALA A 196 -6.30 0.20 -14.44
N VAL A 197 -5.32 0.76 -13.70
CA VAL A 197 -3.91 0.37 -13.85
C VAL A 197 -3.72 -1.10 -13.49
N LEU A 198 -4.24 -1.54 -12.35
CA LEU A 198 -4.12 -2.93 -11.91
C LEU A 198 -4.74 -3.91 -12.91
N ASP A 199 -5.87 -3.56 -13.54
CA ASP A 199 -6.50 -4.41 -14.55
C ASP A 199 -5.56 -4.71 -15.73
N GLY A 200 -4.73 -3.73 -16.14
CA GLY A 200 -3.78 -3.84 -17.24
C GLY A 200 -2.47 -4.59 -16.91
N LEU A 201 -2.13 -4.79 -15.62
CA LEU A 201 -0.88 -5.44 -15.25
C LEU A 201 -0.96 -6.96 -15.32
N GLY A 202 0.15 -7.59 -15.73
CA GLY A 202 0.31 -9.04 -15.79
C GLY A 202 1.58 -9.54 -15.08
N PRO A 203 1.88 -10.85 -15.13
CA PRO A 203 3.03 -11.44 -14.42
C PRO A 203 4.38 -10.81 -14.76
N ALA A 204 4.55 -10.27 -15.98
CA ALA A 204 5.77 -9.57 -16.39
C ALA A 204 6.00 -8.26 -15.63
N ASP A 205 4.94 -7.69 -15.05
CA ASP A 205 4.97 -6.43 -14.31
C ASP A 205 5.27 -6.62 -12.82
N THR A 206 5.38 -7.87 -12.35
CA THR A 206 5.59 -8.16 -10.93
C THR A 206 6.87 -7.52 -10.41
N GLY A 207 6.79 -6.92 -9.24
CA GLY A 207 7.89 -6.15 -8.65
C GLY A 207 8.00 -4.72 -9.19
N GLY A 208 7.07 -4.24 -10.00
CA GLY A 208 7.07 -2.87 -10.54
C GLY A 208 6.55 -1.83 -9.56
N PHE A 209 6.85 -0.56 -9.84
CA PHE A 209 6.31 0.59 -9.14
C PHE A 209 5.63 1.53 -10.15
N TYR A 210 4.33 1.75 -9.98
CA TYR A 210 3.49 2.50 -10.92
C TYR A 210 2.78 3.66 -10.23
N ASP A 211 2.54 4.73 -10.97
CA ASP A 211 1.64 5.78 -10.51
C ASP A 211 0.18 5.51 -10.97
N TRP A 212 -0.72 6.36 -10.53
CA TRP A 212 -2.16 6.30 -10.82
C TRP A 212 -2.50 6.43 -12.31
N GLN A 213 -1.56 6.88 -13.16
CA GLN A 213 -1.69 6.93 -14.63
C GLN A 213 -1.11 5.67 -15.30
N GLY A 214 -0.55 4.74 -14.55
CA GLY A 214 0.13 3.56 -15.07
C GLY A 214 1.56 3.80 -15.54
N LYS A 215 2.13 4.97 -15.24
CA LYS A 215 3.53 5.27 -15.57
C LYS A 215 4.44 4.60 -14.55
N VAL A 216 5.54 4.02 -15.03
CA VAL A 216 6.59 3.48 -14.16
C VAL A 216 7.22 4.63 -13.37
N VAL A 217 7.31 4.44 -12.06
CA VAL A 217 8.03 5.35 -11.15
C VAL A 217 9.42 4.77 -10.93
N PRO A 218 10.50 5.54 -11.10
CA PRO A 218 11.85 5.05 -10.78
C PRO A 218 11.96 4.71 -9.29
N TRP A 219 12.84 3.74 -8.98
CA TRP A 219 13.12 3.33 -7.59
C TRP A 219 13.89 4.39 -6.79
#